data_c9302228a50042e3ecd319cb11b12c2f
#
_entry.id   c9302228a50042e3ecd319cb11b12c2f
#
_cell.length_a   1.000
_cell.length_b   1.000
_cell.length_c   1.000
_cell.angle_alpha   90.00
_cell.angle_beta   90.00
_cell.angle_gamma   90.00
#
_symmetry.space_group_name_H-M   'P 1'
#
loop_
_entity.id
_entity.type
_entity.pdbx_description
1 polymer ?
#
loop_
_entity_poly.entity_id
_entity_poly.type
_entity_poly.pdbx_seq_one_letter_code
_entity_poly.pdbx_strand_id
1 'polypeptide(L)'
;MNEKFFDLAREKQDRMINGAIEVFAKNGYKHASTDEMVKTAGISKGLWFHYFGSKEGIYVFVYDYCVKYMLLELSTVVDESEKDYFEIIRQISLVKTKVGRNYPYLTIFLEEAVHETEQDVVEKTSESRRTFDERIGALIKTAEIGNISDKTRRERIKKLLDYTISSIIRERTADAADSDAIFREIKAYIELVKDMALNLPVDV
;
A
#
# COMPACT_ATOMS: atom_id res chain seq x y z
N MET A 1 -6.93 5.80 -20.79
CA MET A 1 -5.53 6.31 -20.81
C MET A 1 -4.96 6.20 -22.21
N ASN A 2 -4.07 7.13 -22.63
CA ASN A 2 -3.38 7.07 -23.93
C ASN A 2 -2.14 6.18 -23.83
N GLU A 3 -2.04 5.13 -24.65
CA GLU A 3 -0.93 4.16 -24.63
C GLU A 3 0.45 4.82 -24.86
N LYS A 4 0.48 5.95 -25.55
CA LYS A 4 1.70 6.76 -25.73
C LYS A 4 2.32 7.28 -24.42
N PHE A 5 1.63 7.13 -23.28
CA PHE A 5 2.21 7.41 -21.98
C PHE A 5 3.47 6.56 -21.72
N PHE A 6 3.45 5.31 -22.17
CA PHE A 6 4.59 4.39 -22.00
C PHE A 6 5.78 4.66 -22.94
N ASP A 7 5.58 5.51 -23.96
CA ASP A 7 6.67 5.99 -24.84
C ASP A 7 7.47 7.12 -24.21
N LEU A 8 6.99 7.70 -23.10
CA LEU A 8 7.74 8.72 -22.36
C LEU A 8 8.98 8.14 -21.69
N ALA A 9 10.01 8.99 -21.51
CA ALA A 9 11.15 8.63 -20.68
C ALA A 9 10.69 8.19 -19.28
N ARG A 10 11.27 7.11 -18.76
CA ARG A 10 10.89 6.48 -17.48
C ARG A 10 10.81 7.49 -16.34
N GLU A 11 11.81 8.36 -16.22
CA GLU A 11 11.83 9.40 -15.19
C GLU A 11 10.58 10.32 -15.23
N LYS A 12 10.08 10.61 -16.44
CA LYS A 12 8.89 11.43 -16.59
C LYS A 12 7.62 10.67 -16.23
N GLN A 13 7.54 9.38 -16.60
CA GLN A 13 6.45 8.51 -16.16
C GLN A 13 6.40 8.46 -14.62
N ASP A 14 7.55 8.19 -13.98
CA ASP A 14 7.65 8.05 -12.53
C ASP A 14 7.28 9.35 -11.81
N ARG A 15 7.69 10.53 -12.32
CA ARG A 15 7.26 11.81 -11.75
C ARG A 15 5.75 12.02 -11.84
N MET A 16 5.14 11.65 -12.98
CA MET A 16 3.69 11.76 -13.15
C MET A 16 2.94 10.80 -12.23
N ILE A 17 3.38 9.55 -12.14
CA ILE A 17 2.78 8.55 -11.25
C ILE A 17 2.93 9.00 -9.79
N ASN A 18 4.13 9.38 -9.36
CA ASN A 18 4.38 9.86 -7.99
C ASN A 18 3.55 11.09 -7.64
N GLY A 19 3.47 12.09 -8.54
CA GLY A 19 2.67 13.28 -8.31
C GLY A 19 1.18 12.99 -8.12
N ALA A 20 0.63 12.04 -8.88
CA ALA A 20 -0.75 11.60 -8.70
C ALA A 20 -0.96 10.84 -7.38
N ILE A 21 -0.10 9.83 -7.12
CA ILE A 21 -0.18 9.00 -5.91
C ILE A 21 -0.10 9.87 -4.66
N GLU A 22 0.87 10.78 -4.59
CA GLU A 22 1.05 11.67 -3.43
C GLU A 22 -0.19 12.51 -3.15
N VAL A 23 -0.75 13.16 -4.18
CA VAL A 23 -1.91 14.03 -4.01
C VAL A 23 -3.16 13.23 -3.64
N PHE A 24 -3.38 12.07 -4.24
CA PHE A 24 -4.49 11.20 -3.86
C PHE A 24 -4.33 10.61 -2.45
N ALA A 25 -3.13 10.19 -2.07
CA ALA A 25 -2.86 9.67 -0.73
C ALA A 25 -3.12 10.69 0.39
N LYS A 26 -2.81 11.97 0.11
CA LYS A 26 -2.99 13.06 1.08
C LYS A 26 -4.42 13.60 1.17
N ASN A 27 -5.15 13.62 0.05
CA ASN A 27 -6.41 14.36 -0.07
C ASN A 27 -7.62 13.47 -0.37
N GLY A 28 -7.43 12.17 -0.65
CA GLY A 28 -8.46 11.31 -1.22
C GLY A 28 -8.86 11.74 -2.65
N TYR A 29 -9.73 10.99 -3.31
CA TYR A 29 -10.15 11.34 -4.66
C TYR A 29 -10.91 12.67 -4.71
N LYS A 30 -11.88 12.86 -3.81
CA LYS A 30 -12.78 14.02 -3.83
C LYS A 30 -12.03 15.35 -3.78
N HIS A 31 -11.08 15.50 -2.88
CA HIS A 31 -10.37 16.75 -2.61
C HIS A 31 -9.05 16.89 -3.36
N ALA A 32 -8.59 15.85 -4.04
CA ALA A 32 -7.37 15.87 -4.84
C ALA A 32 -7.51 16.86 -6.01
N SER A 33 -6.50 17.74 -6.17
CA SER A 33 -6.44 18.74 -7.22
C SER A 33 -5.51 18.31 -8.35
N THR A 34 -6.00 18.33 -9.60
CA THR A 34 -5.13 18.10 -10.77
C THR A 34 -4.07 19.18 -10.95
N ASP A 35 -4.32 20.40 -10.48
CA ASP A 35 -3.32 21.48 -10.51
C ASP A 35 -2.17 21.20 -9.53
N GLU A 36 -2.46 20.63 -8.37
CA GLU A 36 -1.45 20.18 -7.44
C GLU A 36 -0.64 19.01 -8.03
N MET A 37 -1.30 18.02 -8.64
CA MET A 37 -0.63 16.88 -9.29
C MET A 37 0.36 17.33 -10.37
N VAL A 38 -0.05 18.22 -11.27
CA VAL A 38 0.84 18.71 -12.34
C VAL A 38 2.00 19.55 -11.80
N LYS A 39 1.77 20.31 -10.73
CA LYS A 39 2.82 21.06 -10.02
C LYS A 39 3.83 20.12 -9.38
N THR A 40 3.38 19.11 -8.66
CA THR A 40 4.23 18.08 -8.02
C THR A 40 5.01 17.28 -9.06
N ALA A 41 4.37 16.89 -10.16
CA ALA A 41 5.03 16.16 -11.26
C ALA A 41 5.97 17.02 -12.12
N GLY A 42 5.88 18.36 -12.03
CA GLY A 42 6.66 19.29 -12.84
C GLY A 42 6.34 19.20 -14.35
N ILE A 43 5.05 19.09 -14.70
CA ILE A 43 4.58 19.01 -16.09
C ILE A 43 3.45 20.00 -16.38
N SER A 44 3.09 20.17 -17.66
CA SER A 44 1.95 21.02 -18.03
C SER A 44 0.61 20.30 -17.86
N LYS A 45 -0.43 21.06 -17.51
CA LYS A 45 -1.81 20.55 -17.38
C LYS A 45 -2.32 19.95 -18.69
N GLY A 46 -1.98 20.57 -19.84
CA GLY A 46 -2.36 20.03 -21.15
C GLY A 46 -1.78 18.64 -21.42
N LEU A 47 -0.50 18.41 -21.07
CA LEU A 47 0.14 17.11 -21.21
C LEU A 47 -0.49 16.07 -20.28
N TRP A 48 -0.85 16.46 -19.08
CA TRP A 48 -1.53 15.60 -18.13
C TRP A 48 -2.85 15.05 -18.67
N PHE A 49 -3.73 15.97 -19.13
CA PHE A 49 -5.02 15.56 -19.70
C PHE A 49 -4.90 14.86 -21.07
N HIS A 50 -3.82 15.10 -21.82
CA HIS A 50 -3.55 14.36 -23.04
C HIS A 50 -3.38 12.86 -22.79
N TYR A 51 -2.74 12.46 -21.67
CA TYR A 51 -2.53 11.05 -21.35
C TYR A 51 -3.70 10.42 -20.59
N PHE A 52 -4.26 11.12 -19.64
CA PHE A 52 -5.23 10.55 -18.70
C PHE A 52 -6.68 10.93 -18.94
N GLY A 53 -6.93 11.97 -19.70
CA GLY A 53 -8.27 12.46 -20.08
C GLY A 53 -9.00 13.21 -18.97
N SER A 54 -9.05 12.67 -17.75
CA SER A 54 -9.78 13.21 -16.60
C SER A 54 -9.10 12.88 -15.29
N LYS A 55 -9.54 13.52 -14.18
CA LYS A 55 -9.11 13.14 -12.81
C LYS A 55 -9.44 11.68 -12.50
N GLU A 56 -10.61 11.23 -12.94
CA GLU A 56 -11.02 9.83 -12.82
C GLU A 56 -10.05 8.89 -13.57
N GLY A 57 -9.73 9.23 -14.84
CA GLY A 57 -8.78 8.43 -15.64
C GLY A 57 -7.40 8.33 -15.00
N ILE A 58 -6.95 9.41 -14.33
CA ILE A 58 -5.70 9.40 -13.54
C ILE A 58 -5.83 8.44 -12.36
N TYR A 59 -6.91 8.55 -11.58
CA TYR A 59 -7.10 7.73 -10.38
C TYR A 59 -7.12 6.24 -10.71
N VAL A 60 -7.95 5.86 -11.68
CA VAL A 60 -8.06 4.45 -12.13
C VAL A 60 -6.70 3.94 -12.60
N PHE A 61 -5.99 4.72 -13.41
CA PHE A 61 -4.68 4.33 -13.92
C PHE A 61 -3.65 4.11 -12.79
N VAL A 62 -3.50 5.09 -11.88
CA VAL A 62 -2.50 4.97 -10.81
C VAL A 62 -2.90 3.90 -9.80
N TYR A 63 -4.19 3.67 -9.57
CA TYR A 63 -4.66 2.58 -8.72
C TYR A 63 -4.26 1.21 -9.29
N ASP A 64 -4.59 0.96 -10.55
CA ASP A 64 -4.22 -0.28 -11.24
C ASP A 64 -2.70 -0.47 -11.29
N TYR A 65 -1.96 0.60 -11.52
CA TYR A 65 -0.51 0.57 -11.51
C TYR A 65 0.05 0.18 -10.14
N CYS A 66 -0.44 0.81 -9.07
CA CYS A 66 -0.02 0.52 -7.70
C CYS A 66 -0.33 -0.91 -7.29
N VAL A 67 -1.52 -1.42 -7.60
CA VAL A 67 -1.91 -2.80 -7.34
C VAL A 67 -0.97 -3.77 -8.07
N LYS A 68 -0.77 -3.60 -9.38
CA LYS A 68 0.11 -4.47 -10.16
C LYS A 68 1.55 -4.45 -9.66
N TYR A 69 2.06 -3.27 -9.31
CA TYR A 69 3.41 -3.12 -8.80
C TYR A 69 3.57 -3.79 -7.43
N MET A 70 2.60 -3.58 -6.53
CA MET A 70 2.60 -4.25 -5.21
C MET A 70 2.50 -5.77 -5.34
N LEU A 71 1.61 -6.28 -6.20
CA LEU A 71 1.46 -7.72 -6.44
C LEU A 71 2.73 -8.35 -7.00
N LEU A 72 3.40 -7.67 -7.93
CA LEU A 72 4.69 -8.13 -8.47
C LEU A 72 5.74 -8.24 -7.36
N GLU A 73 5.89 -7.21 -6.53
CA GLU A 73 6.86 -7.23 -5.45
C GLU A 73 6.52 -8.28 -4.37
N LEU A 74 5.24 -8.46 -4.04
CA LEU A 74 4.79 -9.54 -3.14
C LEU A 74 5.17 -10.93 -3.68
N SER A 75 5.01 -11.16 -4.99
CA SER A 75 5.35 -12.45 -5.60
C SER A 75 6.85 -12.77 -5.60
N THR A 76 7.71 -11.75 -5.45
CA THR A 76 9.17 -11.92 -5.42
C THR A 76 9.74 -12.09 -4.02
N VAL A 77 9.03 -11.64 -2.99
CA VAL A 77 9.55 -11.56 -1.61
C VAL A 77 8.86 -12.52 -0.66
N VAL A 78 7.54 -12.71 -0.82
CA VAL A 78 6.77 -13.49 0.15
C VAL A 78 6.86 -14.99 -0.17
N ASP A 79 7.31 -15.77 0.81
CA ASP A 79 7.31 -17.23 0.75
C ASP A 79 5.88 -17.75 0.99
N GLU A 80 5.25 -18.29 -0.05
CA GLU A 80 3.89 -18.83 0.04
C GLU A 80 3.78 -20.11 0.89
N SER A 81 4.91 -20.77 1.20
CA SER A 81 4.95 -21.94 2.06
C SER A 81 5.03 -21.61 3.54
N GLU A 82 5.33 -20.34 3.88
CA GLU A 82 5.44 -19.87 5.26
C GLU A 82 4.10 -19.99 6.00
N LYS A 83 4.14 -20.39 7.26
CA LYS A 83 2.96 -20.57 8.13
C LYS A 83 2.98 -19.67 9.35
N ASP A 84 4.15 -19.18 9.78
CA ASP A 84 4.21 -18.22 10.89
C ASP A 84 3.64 -16.87 10.46
N TYR A 85 2.52 -16.48 11.06
CA TYR A 85 1.85 -15.22 10.78
C TYR A 85 2.79 -14.01 10.91
N PHE A 86 3.63 -13.98 11.95
CA PHE A 86 4.53 -12.86 12.19
C PHE A 86 5.61 -12.75 11.10
N GLU A 87 6.09 -13.90 10.61
CA GLU A 87 7.05 -13.93 9.51
C GLU A 87 6.40 -13.47 8.19
N ILE A 88 5.18 -13.94 7.90
CA ILE A 88 4.41 -13.47 6.72
C ILE A 88 4.21 -11.96 6.78
N ILE A 89 3.78 -11.41 7.93
CA ILE A 89 3.59 -9.96 8.10
C ILE A 89 4.92 -9.21 7.97
N ARG A 90 6.03 -9.77 8.45
CA ARG A 90 7.37 -9.19 8.26
C ARG A 90 7.73 -9.10 6.77
N GLN A 91 7.48 -10.17 6.00
CA GLN A 91 7.76 -10.19 4.56
C GLN A 91 6.85 -9.20 3.79
N ILE A 92 5.56 -9.15 4.10
CA ILE A 92 4.62 -8.18 3.52
C ILE A 92 5.08 -6.73 3.86
N SER A 93 5.50 -6.49 5.09
CA SER A 93 6.00 -5.17 5.52
C SER A 93 7.30 -4.78 4.80
N LEU A 94 8.18 -5.74 4.54
CA LEU A 94 9.36 -5.51 3.71
C LEU A 94 8.98 -5.07 2.30
N VAL A 95 7.96 -5.69 1.70
CA VAL A 95 7.46 -5.25 0.39
C VAL A 95 6.86 -3.84 0.46
N LYS A 96 5.99 -3.57 1.45
CA LYS A 96 5.38 -2.25 1.65
C LYS A 96 6.44 -1.13 1.75
N THR A 97 7.54 -1.37 2.44
CA THR A 97 8.63 -0.39 2.55
C THR A 97 9.52 -0.34 1.32
N LYS A 98 9.78 -1.49 0.67
CA LYS A 98 10.58 -1.57 -0.56
C LYS A 98 9.95 -0.77 -1.71
N VAL A 99 8.63 -0.88 -1.91
CA VAL A 99 7.92 -0.12 -2.95
C VAL A 99 7.99 1.38 -2.68
N GLY A 100 8.08 1.78 -1.43
CA GLY A 100 8.25 3.17 -1.00
C GLY A 100 9.54 3.84 -1.50
N ARG A 101 10.57 3.08 -1.87
CA ARG A 101 11.80 3.65 -2.45
C ARG A 101 11.55 4.40 -3.76
N ASN A 102 10.67 3.85 -4.60
CA ASN A 102 10.32 4.43 -5.90
C ASN A 102 9.04 5.27 -5.83
N TYR A 103 8.10 4.86 -5.00
CA TYR A 103 6.77 5.45 -4.85
C TYR A 103 6.44 5.64 -3.36
N PRO A 104 6.94 6.70 -2.70
CA PRO A 104 6.84 6.86 -1.24
C PRO A 104 5.41 6.79 -0.70
N TYR A 105 4.43 7.28 -1.44
CA TYR A 105 3.03 7.31 -1.03
C TYR A 105 2.19 6.12 -1.53
N LEU A 106 2.78 5.13 -2.23
CA LEU A 106 2.04 4.03 -2.83
C LEU A 106 1.22 3.23 -1.80
N THR A 107 1.87 2.81 -0.70
CA THR A 107 1.20 2.03 0.34
C THR A 107 0.07 2.84 0.99
N ILE A 108 0.32 4.11 1.31
CA ILE A 108 -0.68 5.01 1.90
C ILE A 108 -1.86 5.20 0.94
N PHE A 109 -1.59 5.39 -0.35
CA PHE A 109 -2.64 5.54 -1.36
C PHE A 109 -3.54 4.31 -1.46
N LEU A 110 -2.97 3.09 -1.48
CA LEU A 110 -3.76 1.86 -1.49
C LEU A 110 -4.60 1.68 -0.22
N GLU A 111 -4.07 2.06 0.94
CA GLU A 111 -4.79 2.03 2.22
C GLU A 111 -5.94 3.06 2.25
N GLU A 112 -5.71 4.31 1.80
CA GLU A 112 -6.77 5.32 1.70
C GLU A 112 -7.86 4.95 0.69
N ALA A 113 -7.48 4.32 -0.42
CA ALA A 113 -8.43 3.89 -1.44
C ALA A 113 -9.48 2.89 -0.94
N VAL A 114 -9.24 2.18 0.18
CA VAL A 114 -10.23 1.31 0.83
C VAL A 114 -11.44 2.12 1.31
N HIS A 115 -11.24 3.38 1.68
CA HIS A 115 -12.27 4.28 2.19
C HIS A 115 -12.92 5.17 1.12
N GLU A 116 -12.54 4.97 -0.17
CA GLU A 116 -13.12 5.74 -1.27
C GLU A 116 -14.61 5.41 -1.47
N THR A 117 -15.41 6.47 -1.63
CA THR A 117 -16.87 6.38 -1.73
C THR A 117 -17.44 6.88 -3.07
N GLU A 118 -16.62 7.55 -3.89
CA GLU A 118 -17.07 8.02 -5.20
C GLU A 118 -17.34 6.83 -6.13
N GLN A 119 -18.62 6.62 -6.45
CA GLN A 119 -19.12 5.40 -7.08
C GLN A 119 -18.40 5.08 -8.41
N ASP A 120 -18.14 6.07 -9.24
CA ASP A 120 -17.52 5.88 -10.56
C ASP A 120 -16.10 5.31 -10.45
N VAL A 121 -15.30 5.79 -9.49
CA VAL A 121 -13.94 5.28 -9.30
C VAL A 121 -13.92 3.95 -8.55
N VAL A 122 -14.84 3.75 -7.62
CA VAL A 122 -14.99 2.47 -6.90
C VAL A 122 -15.35 1.36 -7.87
N GLU A 123 -16.31 1.58 -8.78
CA GLU A 123 -16.72 0.60 -9.78
C GLU A 123 -15.56 0.28 -10.73
N LYS A 124 -14.89 1.30 -11.28
CA LYS A 124 -13.80 1.13 -12.26
C LYS A 124 -12.53 0.50 -11.67
N THR A 125 -12.32 0.58 -10.37
CA THR A 125 -11.17 -0.05 -9.68
C THR A 125 -11.53 -1.37 -9.00
N SER A 126 -12.79 -1.80 -9.07
CA SER A 126 -13.32 -2.96 -8.31
C SER A 126 -12.59 -4.27 -8.61
N GLU A 127 -12.23 -4.52 -9.87
CA GLU A 127 -11.52 -5.74 -10.27
C GLU A 127 -10.10 -5.78 -9.70
N SER A 128 -9.35 -4.68 -9.84
CA SER A 128 -8.00 -4.58 -9.28
C SER A 128 -8.02 -4.66 -7.75
N ARG A 129 -9.01 -4.03 -7.10
CA ARG A 129 -9.23 -4.12 -5.66
C ARG A 129 -9.45 -5.56 -5.23
N ARG A 130 -10.40 -6.25 -5.87
CA ARG A 130 -10.68 -7.66 -5.58
C ARG A 130 -9.44 -8.53 -5.74
N THR A 131 -8.70 -8.38 -6.84
CA THR A 131 -7.47 -9.14 -7.10
C THR A 131 -6.43 -8.91 -5.99
N PHE A 132 -6.29 -7.68 -5.53
CA PHE A 132 -5.38 -7.33 -4.45
C PHE A 132 -5.80 -7.96 -3.11
N ASP A 133 -7.09 -7.82 -2.74
CA ASP A 133 -7.64 -8.34 -1.50
C ASP A 133 -7.58 -9.87 -1.45
N GLU A 134 -7.91 -10.55 -2.56
CA GLU A 134 -7.80 -12.00 -2.69
C GLU A 134 -6.35 -12.46 -2.51
N ARG A 135 -5.38 -11.75 -3.09
CA ARG A 135 -3.96 -12.11 -2.96
C ARG A 135 -3.47 -11.94 -1.53
N ILE A 136 -3.72 -10.79 -0.89
CA ILE A 136 -3.35 -10.57 0.51
C ILE A 136 -4.06 -11.58 1.41
N GLY A 137 -5.37 -11.80 1.19
CA GLY A 137 -6.15 -12.79 1.94
C GLY A 137 -5.58 -14.20 1.81
N ALA A 138 -5.14 -14.62 0.62
CA ALA A 138 -4.54 -15.92 0.40
C ALA A 138 -3.22 -16.10 1.18
N LEU A 139 -2.37 -15.08 1.22
CA LEU A 139 -1.09 -15.12 1.96
C LEU A 139 -1.29 -15.33 3.47
N ILE A 140 -2.33 -14.73 4.05
CA ILE A 140 -2.57 -14.78 5.51
C ILE A 140 -3.60 -15.82 5.94
N LYS A 141 -4.31 -16.46 4.99
CA LYS A 141 -5.43 -17.38 5.29
C LYS A 141 -5.02 -18.59 6.10
N THR A 142 -3.84 -19.14 5.79
CA THR A 142 -3.32 -20.36 6.43
C THR A 142 -2.27 -20.05 7.49
N ALA A 143 -2.08 -18.78 7.82
CA ALA A 143 -1.08 -18.34 8.77
C ALA A 143 -1.49 -18.64 10.21
N GLU A 144 -0.56 -19.14 11.00
CA GLU A 144 -0.73 -19.54 12.39
C GLU A 144 -0.09 -18.49 13.31
N ILE A 145 -0.82 -18.10 14.36
CA ILE A 145 -0.30 -17.21 15.40
C ILE A 145 0.08 -18.08 16.62
N GLY A 146 1.15 -18.82 16.50
CA GLY A 146 1.58 -19.74 17.55
C GLY A 146 0.43 -20.66 18.04
N ASN A 147 0.46 -21.02 19.30
CA ASN A 147 -0.54 -21.92 19.92
C ASN A 147 -1.75 -21.16 20.51
N ILE A 148 -2.08 -19.97 20.00
CA ILE A 148 -3.20 -19.18 20.52
C ILE A 148 -4.52 -19.76 20.00
N SER A 149 -5.27 -20.43 20.88
CA SER A 149 -6.57 -21.02 20.54
C SER A 149 -7.70 -19.97 20.45
N ASP A 150 -7.64 -18.91 21.26
CA ASP A 150 -8.66 -17.87 21.30
C ASP A 150 -8.69 -17.06 19.99
N LYS A 151 -9.79 -17.18 19.26
CA LYS A 151 -10.05 -16.47 18.01
C LYS A 151 -10.03 -14.96 18.20
N THR A 152 -10.64 -14.46 19.27
CA THR A 152 -10.74 -13.02 19.55
C THR A 152 -9.36 -12.42 19.80
N ARG A 153 -8.51 -13.11 20.55
CA ARG A 153 -7.14 -12.72 20.81
C ARG A 153 -6.32 -12.67 19.50
N ARG A 154 -6.45 -13.69 18.62
CA ARG A 154 -5.80 -13.69 17.30
C ARG A 154 -6.21 -12.47 16.46
N GLU A 155 -7.50 -12.17 16.40
CA GLU A 155 -7.98 -11.01 15.62
C GLU A 155 -7.53 -9.66 16.22
N ARG A 156 -7.40 -9.56 17.54
CA ARG A 156 -6.83 -8.37 18.20
C ARG A 156 -5.35 -8.18 17.86
N ILE A 157 -4.57 -9.26 17.85
CA ILE A 157 -3.14 -9.22 17.47
C ILE A 157 -2.99 -8.76 16.02
N LYS A 158 -3.78 -9.32 15.10
CA LYS A 158 -3.77 -8.91 13.69
C LYS A 158 -4.07 -7.42 13.53
N LYS A 159 -5.13 -6.94 14.17
CA LYS A 159 -5.52 -5.51 14.14
C LYS A 159 -4.47 -4.61 14.74
N LEU A 160 -3.87 -5.02 15.87
CA LEU A 160 -2.81 -4.25 16.52
C LEU A 160 -1.62 -4.06 15.57
N LEU A 161 -1.16 -5.13 14.92
CA LEU A 161 -0.05 -5.04 13.96
C LEU A 161 -0.44 -4.23 12.73
N ASP A 162 -1.62 -4.43 12.17
CA ASP A 162 -2.09 -3.67 11.02
C ASP A 162 -2.11 -2.17 11.30
N TYR A 163 -2.74 -1.73 12.39
CA TYR A 163 -2.77 -0.32 12.79
C TYR A 163 -1.36 0.24 13.08
N THR A 164 -0.52 -0.53 13.75
CA THR A 164 0.84 -0.09 14.08
C THR A 164 1.67 0.08 12.82
N ILE A 165 1.66 -0.88 11.91
CA ILE A 165 2.42 -0.85 10.66
C ILE A 165 1.95 0.30 9.76
N SER A 166 0.65 0.45 9.58
CA SER A 166 0.08 1.54 8.77
C SER A 166 0.41 2.92 9.35
N SER A 167 0.36 3.07 10.69
CA SER A 167 0.73 4.31 11.37
C SER A 167 2.21 4.66 11.17
N ILE A 168 3.11 3.69 11.36
CA ILE A 168 4.56 3.89 11.17
C ILE A 168 4.85 4.29 9.72
N ILE A 169 4.30 3.58 8.73
CA ILE A 169 4.51 3.91 7.32
C ILE A 169 4.06 5.34 7.03
N ARG A 170 2.87 5.73 7.49
CA ARG A 170 2.31 7.07 7.27
C ARG A 170 3.15 8.16 7.91
N GLU A 171 3.49 8.01 9.18
CA GLU A 171 4.28 8.98 9.93
C GLU A 171 5.67 9.14 9.32
N ARG A 172 6.38 8.04 9.11
CA ARG A 172 7.74 8.06 8.59
C ARG A 172 7.84 8.49 7.13
N THR A 173 6.81 8.23 6.31
CA THR A 173 6.75 8.76 4.95
C THR A 173 6.59 10.29 4.98
N ALA A 174 5.79 10.83 5.89
CA ALA A 174 5.67 12.28 6.07
C ALA A 174 6.99 12.94 6.52
N ASP A 175 7.78 12.24 7.32
CA ASP A 175 9.12 12.66 7.77
C ASP A 175 10.22 12.44 6.70
N ALA A 176 9.88 11.93 5.52
CA ALA A 176 10.81 11.55 4.45
C ALA A 176 11.90 10.55 4.93
N ALA A 177 11.55 9.66 5.85
CA ALA A 177 12.47 8.67 6.38
C ALA A 177 12.86 7.64 5.31
N ASP A 178 14.09 7.11 5.43
CA ASP A 178 14.57 6.04 4.57
C ASP A 178 13.77 4.74 4.76
N SER A 179 13.46 4.06 3.65
CA SER A 179 12.67 2.83 3.64
C SER A 179 13.25 1.72 4.53
N ASP A 180 14.59 1.63 4.63
CA ASP A 180 15.22 0.63 5.48
C ASP A 180 15.09 0.99 6.97
N ALA A 181 15.06 2.29 7.30
CA ALA A 181 14.77 2.74 8.67
C ALA A 181 13.31 2.44 9.06
N ILE A 182 12.37 2.71 8.15
CA ILE A 182 10.95 2.37 8.33
C ILE A 182 10.81 0.85 8.58
N PHE A 183 11.44 0.03 7.75
CA PHE A 183 11.36 -1.43 7.91
C PHE A 183 11.96 -1.92 9.22
N ARG A 184 13.11 -1.38 9.65
CA ARG A 184 13.71 -1.75 10.96
C ARG A 184 12.78 -1.45 12.12
N GLU A 185 12.11 -0.30 12.10
CA GLU A 185 11.14 0.07 13.12
C GLU A 185 9.94 -0.88 13.12
N ILE A 186 9.33 -1.14 11.96
CA ILE A 186 8.22 -2.09 11.83
C ILE A 186 8.62 -3.47 12.35
N LYS A 187 9.80 -3.96 11.97
CA LYS A 187 10.30 -5.26 12.43
C LYS A 187 10.39 -5.34 13.95
N ALA A 188 10.89 -4.29 14.61
CA ALA A 188 10.98 -4.24 16.07
C ALA A 188 9.59 -4.33 16.74
N TYR A 189 8.56 -3.67 16.18
CA TYR A 189 7.20 -3.79 16.69
C TYR A 189 6.58 -5.17 16.43
N ILE A 190 6.86 -5.80 15.29
CA ILE A 190 6.41 -7.18 15.02
C ILE A 190 7.00 -8.13 16.04
N GLU A 191 8.30 -8.04 16.33
CA GLU A 191 9.00 -8.86 17.32
C GLU A 191 8.42 -8.62 18.73
N LEU A 192 8.21 -7.36 19.13
CA LEU A 192 7.60 -7.03 20.41
C LEU A 192 6.20 -7.64 20.57
N VAL A 193 5.34 -7.50 19.54
CA VAL A 193 3.99 -8.06 19.58
C VAL A 193 4.02 -9.59 19.57
N LYS A 194 4.94 -10.21 18.84
CA LYS A 194 5.17 -11.67 18.85
C LYS A 194 5.52 -12.14 20.25
N ASP A 195 6.47 -11.52 20.90
CA ASP A 195 6.90 -11.87 22.25
C ASP A 195 5.75 -11.72 23.26
N MET A 196 5.01 -10.63 23.21
CA MET A 196 3.82 -10.42 24.06
C MET A 196 2.74 -11.46 23.78
N ALA A 197 2.51 -11.81 22.52
CA ALA A 197 1.47 -12.75 22.12
C ALA A 197 1.76 -14.19 22.60
N LEU A 198 3.03 -14.59 22.57
CA LEU A 198 3.44 -15.96 22.89
C LEU A 198 3.74 -16.18 24.38
N ASN A 199 4.13 -15.13 25.12
CA ASN A 199 4.57 -15.23 26.51
C ASN A 199 3.54 -14.77 27.54
N LEU A 200 2.43 -14.12 27.13
CA LEU A 200 1.36 -13.78 28.07
C LEU A 200 0.54 -15.03 28.41
N PRO A 201 0.20 -15.24 29.71
CA PRO A 201 -0.68 -16.31 30.13
C PRO A 201 -2.02 -16.30 29.38
N VAL A 202 -2.54 -17.48 29.09
CA VAL A 202 -3.76 -17.68 28.30
C VAL A 202 -5.04 -17.21 29.06
N ASP A 203 -4.92 -16.93 30.35
CA ASP A 203 -6.07 -16.65 31.24
C ASP A 203 -5.95 -15.27 31.90
N VAL A 204 -6.67 -14.30 31.37
CA VAL A 204 -7.33 -13.25 32.16
C VAL A 204 -8.70 -12.96 31.55
#